data_f875f5678f5b2f267a0a11492fc9102a
#
_entry.id   f875f5678f5b2f267a0a11492fc9102a
#
_cell.length_a   1.000
_cell.length_b   1.000
_cell.length_c   1.000
_cell.angle_alpha   90.00
_cell.angle_beta   90.00
_cell.angle_gamma   90.00
#
_symmetry.space_group_name_H-M   'P 1'
#
loop_
_entity.id
_entity.type
_entity.pdbx_description
1 polymer ?
#
loop_
_entity_poly.entity_id
_entity_poly.type
_entity_poly.pdbx_seq_one_letter_code
_entity_poly.pdbx_strand_id
1 'polypeptide(L)'
;MLFFGQILTTLFCRFYLATLKCAITTLTGESQTSQKQLGVIEAMSEIGLRTRMLVKDVMTSPVVTVDEIAPSNEIAKLMDKNKLGCVIITNEAKKPVGIITERDLVKRVLSKNVVPDTVKSKEIMTSPLVTIEPEATISEAARRMSRLDIRRLGVVYKGNLVGLISSRDILGVMPELIEIIQERTRIERAEGEEAAETEETPLSGYCDRCGGFSEDLKDVNGQNLCEDCRIELET
;
A
#
# COMPACT_ATOMS: atom_id res chain seq x y z
N MET A 1 -3.62 64.33 -15.10
CA MET A 1 -2.70 63.24 -15.45
C MET A 1 -2.58 62.22 -14.32
N LEU A 2 -3.68 61.59 -13.87
CA LEU A 2 -3.69 60.64 -12.73
C LEU A 2 -4.89 59.69 -12.85
N PHE A 3 -5.05 59.02 -14.03
CA PHE A 3 -6.15 58.03 -14.19
C PHE A 3 -5.76 56.80 -15.03
N PHE A 4 -4.48 56.60 -15.36
CA PHE A 4 -4.04 55.50 -16.22
C PHE A 4 -3.26 54.39 -15.47
N GLY A 5 -3.06 54.53 -14.14
CA GLY A 5 -2.25 53.60 -13.33
C GLY A 5 -2.98 52.44 -12.69
N GLN A 6 -4.31 52.51 -12.55
CA GLN A 6 -5.06 51.48 -11.76
C GLN A 6 -5.67 50.34 -12.56
N ILE A 7 -5.72 50.43 -13.87
CA ILE A 7 -6.32 49.37 -14.72
C ILE A 7 -5.29 48.30 -15.09
N LEU A 8 -3.99 48.61 -15.09
CA LEU A 8 -2.95 47.65 -15.45
C LEU A 8 -2.59 46.66 -14.32
N THR A 9 -2.80 47.06 -13.05
CA THR A 9 -2.48 46.23 -11.89
C THR A 9 -3.52 45.14 -11.62
N THR A 10 -4.78 45.36 -12.00
CA THR A 10 -5.87 44.36 -11.80
C THR A 10 -5.88 43.28 -12.87
N LEU A 11 -5.45 43.53 -14.08
CA LEU A 11 -5.31 42.53 -15.14
C LEU A 11 -4.08 41.62 -14.91
N PHE A 12 -2.99 42.16 -14.40
CA PHE A 12 -1.77 41.40 -14.15
C PHE A 12 -1.92 40.43 -12.95
N CYS A 13 -2.69 40.85 -11.93
CA CYS A 13 -2.97 39.99 -10.77
C CYS A 13 -3.89 38.83 -11.10
N ARG A 14 -4.83 38.99 -12.04
CA ARG A 14 -5.75 37.93 -12.46
C ARG A 14 -5.10 36.87 -13.36
N PHE A 15 -4.11 37.27 -14.16
CA PHE A 15 -3.33 36.35 -15.02
C PHE A 15 -2.27 35.58 -14.22
N TYR A 16 -1.69 36.20 -13.19
CA TYR A 16 -0.68 35.59 -12.34
C TYR A 16 -1.31 34.57 -11.37
N LEU A 17 -2.54 34.79 -10.92
CA LEU A 17 -3.28 33.83 -10.08
C LEU A 17 -3.79 32.62 -10.89
N ALA A 18 -4.06 32.75 -12.18
CA ALA A 18 -4.46 31.65 -13.03
C ALA A 18 -3.27 30.73 -13.38
N THR A 19 -2.09 31.29 -13.61
CA THR A 19 -0.85 30.54 -13.86
C THR A 19 -0.31 29.88 -12.58
N LEU A 20 -0.46 30.51 -11.41
CA LEU A 20 -0.08 29.89 -10.14
C LEU A 20 -1.01 28.72 -9.78
N LYS A 21 -2.31 28.80 -10.06
CA LYS A 21 -3.23 27.66 -9.86
C LYS A 21 -2.89 26.49 -10.78
N CYS A 22 -2.48 26.74 -12.02
CA CYS A 22 -2.07 25.66 -12.94
C CYS A 22 -0.72 25.04 -12.53
N ALA A 23 0.22 25.81 -11.99
CA ALA A 23 1.51 25.30 -11.50
C ALA A 23 1.39 24.55 -10.16
N ILE A 24 0.44 24.93 -9.29
CA ILE A 24 0.19 24.25 -8.04
C ILE A 24 -0.51 22.89 -8.28
N THR A 25 -1.37 22.78 -9.29
CA THR A 25 -2.03 21.52 -9.65
C THR A 25 -1.06 20.51 -10.30
N THR A 26 0.07 20.97 -10.84
CA THR A 26 1.14 20.08 -11.35
C THR A 26 2.21 19.73 -10.32
N LEU A 27 2.24 20.41 -9.16
CA LEU A 27 3.17 20.11 -8.05
C LEU A 27 2.53 19.32 -6.90
N THR A 28 1.21 19.28 -6.81
CA THR A 28 0.47 18.33 -6.01
C THR A 28 0.15 17.07 -6.83
N GLY A 29 1.19 16.45 -7.34
CA GLY A 29 1.18 15.04 -7.69
C GLY A 29 1.00 14.23 -6.40
N GLU A 30 -0.14 14.41 -5.73
CA GLU A 30 -0.67 13.45 -4.79
C GLU A 30 -0.85 12.16 -5.57
N SER A 31 0.08 11.31 -5.33
CA SER A 31 0.31 10.07 -6.02
C SER A 31 -1.00 9.26 -6.05
N GLN A 32 -1.60 9.13 -7.23
CA GLN A 32 -2.65 8.13 -7.51
C GLN A 32 -2.21 6.71 -7.09
N THR A 33 -0.93 6.51 -6.85
CA THR A 33 -0.31 5.33 -6.24
C THR A 33 -0.75 5.13 -4.79
N SER A 34 -0.94 6.20 -4.00
CA SER A 34 -1.34 6.09 -2.59
C SER A 34 -2.81 5.68 -2.45
N GLN A 35 -3.70 6.19 -3.30
CA GLN A 35 -5.12 5.81 -3.30
C GLN A 35 -5.35 4.38 -3.82
N LYS A 36 -4.60 3.94 -4.83
CA LYS A 36 -4.66 2.54 -5.29
C LYS A 36 -4.14 1.55 -4.24
N GLN A 37 -3.10 1.91 -3.50
CA GLN A 37 -2.59 1.06 -2.41
C GLN A 37 -3.56 0.98 -1.23
N LEU A 38 -4.27 2.07 -0.88
CA LEU A 38 -5.31 2.03 0.15
C LEU A 38 -6.48 1.13 -0.28
N GLY A 39 -6.94 1.23 -1.51
CA GLY A 39 -8.04 0.41 -2.04
C GLY A 39 -7.73 -1.09 -2.06
N VAL A 40 -6.49 -1.49 -2.31
CA VAL A 40 -6.05 -2.90 -2.25
C VAL A 40 -6.04 -3.41 -0.80
N ILE A 41 -5.62 -2.57 0.17
CA ILE A 41 -5.59 -2.95 1.59
C ILE A 41 -7.02 -3.04 2.16
N GLU A 42 -7.95 -2.17 1.74
CA GLU A 42 -9.36 -2.24 2.12
C GLU A 42 -10.06 -3.45 1.49
N ALA A 43 -9.86 -3.73 0.21
CA ALA A 43 -10.39 -4.92 -0.46
C ALA A 43 -9.89 -6.23 0.19
N MET A 44 -8.62 -6.28 0.64
CA MET A 44 -8.09 -7.42 1.38
C MET A 44 -8.71 -7.59 2.77
N SER A 45 -9.25 -6.52 3.39
CA SER A 45 -9.95 -6.61 4.67
C SER A 45 -11.40 -7.10 4.53
N GLU A 46 -12.04 -6.86 3.40
CA GLU A 46 -13.41 -7.29 3.12
C GLU A 46 -13.51 -8.77 2.72
N ILE A 47 -12.46 -9.32 2.09
CA ILE A 47 -12.45 -10.73 1.64
C ILE A 47 -12.27 -11.74 2.78
N GLY A 48 -12.25 -11.31 4.05
CA GLY A 48 -12.22 -12.23 5.20
C GLY A 48 -10.94 -13.07 5.29
N LEU A 49 -9.96 -12.86 4.43
CA LEU A 49 -8.66 -13.51 4.45
C LEU A 49 -7.82 -12.92 5.58
N ARG A 50 -8.11 -13.32 6.78
CA ARG A 50 -7.19 -13.21 7.91
C ARG A 50 -6.06 -14.24 7.75
N THR A 51 -5.32 -14.17 6.67
CA THR A 51 -3.99 -14.76 6.65
C THR A 51 -3.17 -13.90 7.60
N ARG A 52 -3.10 -14.33 8.86
CA ARG A 52 -2.36 -13.63 9.92
C ARG A 52 -0.87 -13.87 9.70
N MET A 53 -0.31 -13.38 8.58
CA MET A 53 1.14 -13.32 8.44
C MET A 53 1.69 -12.35 9.47
N LEU A 54 2.57 -12.84 10.29
CA LEU A 54 3.19 -12.09 11.37
C LEU A 54 4.51 -11.49 10.88
N VAL A 55 4.94 -10.43 11.52
CA VAL A 55 6.21 -9.76 11.23
C VAL A 55 7.39 -10.74 11.34
N LYS A 56 7.38 -11.64 12.33
CA LYS A 56 8.42 -12.65 12.53
C LYS A 56 8.59 -13.62 11.35
N ASP A 57 7.52 -13.85 10.57
CA ASP A 57 7.54 -14.80 9.44
C ASP A 57 8.23 -14.21 8.20
N VAL A 58 8.36 -12.86 8.16
CA VAL A 58 8.85 -12.10 6.99
C VAL A 58 10.10 -11.28 7.30
N MET A 59 10.38 -10.99 8.58
CA MET A 59 11.50 -10.15 8.98
C MET A 59 12.85 -10.76 8.60
N THR A 60 13.83 -9.90 8.33
CA THR A 60 15.22 -10.29 8.19
C THR A 60 15.85 -10.46 9.58
N SER A 61 16.47 -11.61 9.85
CA SER A 61 17.23 -11.92 11.05
C SER A 61 18.42 -12.82 10.66
N PRO A 62 19.63 -12.67 11.28
CA PRO A 62 20.01 -11.64 12.25
C PRO A 62 20.20 -10.25 11.64
N VAL A 63 20.10 -9.21 12.47
CA VAL A 63 20.30 -7.82 12.07
C VAL A 63 21.74 -7.40 12.34
N VAL A 64 22.34 -6.71 11.37
CA VAL A 64 23.66 -6.11 11.56
C VAL A 64 23.53 -4.84 12.38
N THR A 65 24.27 -4.78 13.48
CA THR A 65 24.29 -3.64 14.42
C THR A 65 25.66 -3.01 14.49
N VAL A 66 25.71 -1.72 14.76
CA VAL A 66 26.94 -0.93 14.92
C VAL A 66 26.81 -0.05 16.16
N ASP A 67 27.91 0.21 16.84
CA ASP A 67 27.93 1.08 18.02
C ASP A 67 27.77 2.55 17.63
N GLU A 68 27.16 3.35 18.52
CA GLU A 68 26.90 4.79 18.30
C GLU A 68 28.15 5.65 18.11
N ILE A 69 29.33 5.16 18.48
CA ILE A 69 30.62 5.85 18.35
C ILE A 69 31.36 5.52 17.05
N ALA A 70 30.93 4.52 16.28
CA ALA A 70 31.59 4.10 15.06
C ALA A 70 31.61 5.21 14.00
N PRO A 71 32.70 5.38 13.23
CA PRO A 71 32.78 6.39 12.20
C PRO A 71 31.93 6.02 10.96
N SER A 72 31.45 7.02 10.25
CA SER A 72 30.50 6.81 9.13
C SER A 72 31.09 6.06 7.94
N ASN A 73 32.40 6.13 7.72
CA ASN A 73 33.09 5.36 6.66
C ASN A 73 33.07 3.85 6.94
N GLU A 74 33.21 3.43 8.20
CA GLU A 74 33.09 2.01 8.57
C GLU A 74 31.68 1.48 8.34
N ILE A 75 30.67 2.30 8.63
CA ILE A 75 29.28 1.95 8.37
C ILE A 75 29.06 1.76 6.86
N ALA A 76 29.55 2.69 6.03
CA ALA A 76 29.44 2.59 4.59
C ALA A 76 30.11 1.32 4.04
N LYS A 77 31.34 1.00 4.51
CA LYS A 77 32.04 -0.24 4.15
C LYS A 77 31.28 -1.49 4.59
N LEU A 78 30.68 -1.47 5.78
CA LEU A 78 29.90 -2.58 6.31
C LEU A 78 28.63 -2.80 5.49
N MET A 79 27.94 -1.72 5.09
CA MET A 79 26.77 -1.77 4.22
C MET A 79 27.12 -2.35 2.85
N ASP A 80 28.18 -1.86 2.22
CA ASP A 80 28.63 -2.32 0.91
C ASP A 80 29.04 -3.80 0.92
N LYS A 81 29.89 -4.18 1.87
CA LYS A 81 30.37 -5.57 2.04
C LYS A 81 29.21 -6.57 2.20
N ASN A 82 28.17 -6.20 2.95
CA ASN A 82 27.04 -7.09 3.26
C ASN A 82 25.82 -6.82 2.36
N LYS A 83 25.92 -5.90 1.38
CA LYS A 83 24.81 -5.48 0.49
C LYS A 83 23.57 -5.01 1.26
N LEU A 84 23.80 -4.25 2.33
CA LEU A 84 22.75 -3.75 3.22
C LEU A 84 22.41 -2.32 2.91
N GLY A 85 21.10 -2.01 2.82
CA GLY A 85 20.61 -0.64 2.68
C GLY A 85 20.44 0.11 4.01
N CYS A 86 20.76 -0.51 5.15
CA CYS A 86 20.75 0.11 6.47
C CYS A 86 21.48 -0.73 7.52
N VAL A 87 21.81 -0.09 8.64
CA VAL A 87 22.30 -0.72 9.87
C VAL A 87 21.57 -0.15 11.08
N ILE A 88 21.41 -0.96 12.12
CA ILE A 88 20.84 -0.51 13.38
C ILE A 88 21.97 -0.06 14.31
N ILE A 89 21.77 1.08 14.95
CA ILE A 89 22.71 1.63 15.92
C ILE A 89 22.31 1.21 17.31
N THR A 90 23.29 0.71 18.06
CA THR A 90 23.13 0.28 19.45
C THR A 90 23.96 1.14 20.38
N ASN A 91 23.47 1.33 21.61
CA ASN A 91 24.24 1.96 22.68
C ASN A 91 25.19 0.95 23.37
N GLU A 92 25.93 1.41 24.37
CA GLU A 92 26.83 0.57 25.18
C GLU A 92 26.13 -0.64 25.83
N ALA A 93 24.85 -0.50 26.18
CA ALA A 93 24.03 -1.58 26.72
C ALA A 93 23.45 -2.52 25.63
N LYS A 94 23.94 -2.42 24.37
CA LYS A 94 23.48 -3.18 23.20
C LYS A 94 21.98 -3.02 22.89
N LYS A 95 21.35 -1.95 23.38
CA LYS A 95 19.96 -1.62 23.04
C LYS A 95 19.90 -0.82 21.75
N PRO A 96 18.92 -1.10 20.86
CA PRO A 96 18.76 -0.37 19.62
C PRO A 96 18.26 1.05 19.89
N VAL A 97 19.02 2.06 19.42
CA VAL A 97 18.74 3.49 19.65
C VAL A 97 18.38 4.23 18.37
N GLY A 98 18.84 3.75 17.22
CA GLY A 98 18.58 4.42 15.94
C GLY A 98 18.87 3.53 14.74
N ILE A 99 18.69 4.11 13.57
CA ILE A 99 18.95 3.49 12.27
C ILE A 99 19.74 4.45 11.39
N ILE A 100 20.68 3.93 10.63
CA ILE A 100 21.37 4.65 9.54
C ILE A 100 21.04 3.93 8.24
N THR A 101 20.60 4.70 7.25
CA THR A 101 20.32 4.24 5.89
C THR A 101 21.31 4.84 4.90
N GLU A 102 21.40 4.28 3.69
CA GLU A 102 22.16 4.87 2.57
C GLU A 102 21.79 6.35 2.34
N ARG A 103 20.49 6.69 2.46
CA ARG A 103 20.00 8.06 2.33
C ARG A 103 20.56 8.98 3.42
N ASP A 104 20.75 8.49 4.64
CA ASP A 104 21.34 9.28 5.73
C ASP A 104 22.80 9.58 5.47
N LEU A 105 23.56 8.63 4.95
CA LEU A 105 24.96 8.83 4.54
C LEU A 105 25.05 9.88 3.43
N VAL A 106 24.21 9.79 2.40
CA VAL A 106 24.18 10.78 1.33
C VAL A 106 23.80 12.15 1.87
N LYS A 107 22.71 12.25 2.65
CA LYS A 107 22.14 13.53 3.10
C LYS A 107 22.94 14.20 4.21
N ARG A 108 23.53 13.42 5.13
CA ARG A 108 24.14 13.95 6.35
C ARG A 108 25.66 13.97 6.33
N VAL A 109 26.30 13.24 5.39
CA VAL A 109 27.75 13.19 5.24
C VAL A 109 28.14 13.79 3.87
N LEU A 110 27.77 13.13 2.76
CA LEU A 110 28.23 13.51 1.44
C LEU A 110 27.72 14.90 1.01
N SER A 111 26.43 15.19 1.14
CA SER A 111 25.87 16.48 0.74
C SER A 111 26.37 17.67 1.58
N LYS A 112 26.92 17.41 2.75
CA LYS A 112 27.50 18.43 3.63
C LYS A 112 29.02 18.55 3.50
N ASN A 113 29.65 17.80 2.60
CA ASN A 113 31.11 17.75 2.41
C ASN A 113 31.87 17.48 3.72
N VAL A 114 31.32 16.67 4.63
CA VAL A 114 31.97 16.32 5.89
C VAL A 114 32.86 15.10 5.66
N VAL A 115 34.02 15.09 6.29
CA VAL A 115 34.97 13.97 6.19
C VAL A 115 34.37 12.73 6.90
N PRO A 116 34.15 11.60 6.20
CA PRO A 116 33.44 10.46 6.75
C PRO A 116 34.08 9.83 8.00
N ASP A 117 35.42 9.88 8.14
CA ASP A 117 36.14 9.33 9.27
C ASP A 117 35.92 10.11 10.59
N THR A 118 35.54 11.38 10.49
CA THR A 118 35.36 12.27 11.63
C THR A 118 33.94 12.24 12.21
N VAL A 119 32.98 11.72 11.47
CA VAL A 119 31.56 11.75 11.83
C VAL A 119 31.14 10.43 12.47
N LYS A 120 30.62 10.51 13.67
CA LYS A 120 30.14 9.35 14.43
C LYS A 120 28.71 8.95 14.03
N SER A 121 28.39 7.67 14.18
CA SER A 121 27.06 7.09 13.94
C SER A 121 25.95 7.88 14.61
N LYS A 122 26.15 8.28 15.86
CA LYS A 122 25.20 9.05 16.66
C LYS A 122 24.78 10.37 16.02
N GLU A 123 25.69 11.01 15.27
CA GLU A 123 25.43 12.32 14.63
C GLU A 123 24.60 12.22 13.36
N ILE A 124 24.65 11.05 12.71
CA ILE A 124 23.99 10.83 11.42
C ILE A 124 22.83 9.83 11.49
N MET A 125 22.62 9.15 12.61
CA MET A 125 21.49 8.22 12.76
C MET A 125 20.15 8.95 12.79
N THR A 126 19.10 8.26 12.39
CA THR A 126 17.71 8.64 12.67
C THR A 126 17.29 7.97 13.97
N SER A 127 16.97 8.77 14.97
CA SER A 127 16.59 8.36 16.32
C SER A 127 15.33 9.10 16.76
N PRO A 128 14.44 8.49 17.58
CA PRO A 128 14.52 7.11 18.05
C PRO A 128 14.20 6.08 16.95
N LEU A 129 14.70 4.85 17.12
CA LEU A 129 14.31 3.74 16.25
C LEU A 129 12.83 3.44 16.40
N VAL A 130 12.10 3.46 15.30
CA VAL A 130 10.70 3.01 15.29
C VAL A 130 10.67 1.50 15.28
N THR A 131 9.96 0.91 16.23
CA THR A 131 9.94 -0.52 16.46
C THR A 131 8.55 -1.13 16.34
N ILE A 132 8.50 -2.45 16.15
CA ILE A 132 7.27 -3.24 16.12
C ILE A 132 7.54 -4.58 16.81
N GLU A 133 6.51 -5.23 17.32
CA GLU A 133 6.62 -6.55 17.92
C GLU A 133 6.61 -7.67 16.86
N PRO A 134 7.27 -8.81 17.10
CA PRO A 134 7.32 -9.92 16.14
C PRO A 134 5.96 -10.58 15.89
N GLU A 135 5.04 -10.52 16.85
CA GLU A 135 3.67 -11.03 16.77
C GLU A 135 2.68 -10.08 16.09
N ALA A 136 3.10 -8.86 15.77
CA ALA A 136 2.28 -7.93 14.99
C ALA A 136 2.08 -8.45 13.57
N THR A 137 1.00 -8.02 12.91
CA THR A 137 0.72 -8.41 11.53
C THR A 137 1.53 -7.57 10.53
N ILE A 138 1.81 -8.14 9.35
CA ILE A 138 2.45 -7.38 8.26
C ILE A 138 1.61 -6.18 7.81
N SER A 139 0.27 -6.27 7.90
CA SER A 139 -0.65 -5.16 7.60
C SER A 139 -0.49 -4.01 8.59
N GLU A 140 -0.24 -4.31 9.86
CA GLU A 140 0.06 -3.29 10.88
C GLU A 140 1.42 -2.64 10.63
N ALA A 141 2.44 -3.45 10.29
CA ALA A 141 3.75 -2.94 9.90
C ALA A 141 3.66 -2.00 8.70
N ALA A 142 2.94 -2.39 7.64
CA ALA A 142 2.72 -1.58 6.44
C ALA A 142 2.02 -0.26 6.76
N ARG A 143 0.93 -0.29 7.54
CA ARG A 143 0.21 0.93 7.98
C ARG A 143 1.12 1.86 8.81
N ARG A 144 1.95 1.30 9.68
CA ARG A 144 2.88 2.08 10.51
C ARG A 144 3.97 2.73 9.65
N MET A 145 4.53 2.01 8.68
CA MET A 145 5.49 2.54 7.71
C MET A 145 4.88 3.69 6.88
N SER A 146 3.68 3.49 6.34
CA SER A 146 2.97 4.49 5.54
C SER A 146 2.65 5.75 6.34
N ARG A 147 2.11 5.62 7.54
CA ARG A 147 1.73 6.76 8.40
C ARG A 147 2.93 7.62 8.82
N LEU A 148 4.10 7.00 9.02
CA LEU A 148 5.31 7.68 9.47
C LEU A 148 6.27 8.04 8.33
N ASP A 149 5.89 7.74 7.07
CA ASP A 149 6.74 7.89 5.86
C ASP A 149 8.12 7.24 6.02
N ILE A 150 8.15 6.05 6.59
CA ILE A 150 9.36 5.24 6.78
C ILE A 150 9.23 3.91 6.06
N ARG A 151 10.36 3.31 5.69
CA ARG A 151 10.41 2.06 4.94
C ARG A 151 10.93 0.87 5.74
N ARG A 152 11.27 1.08 7.01
CA ARG A 152 11.88 0.05 7.86
C ARG A 152 11.43 0.23 9.30
N LEU A 153 11.24 -0.91 9.99
CA LEU A 153 10.95 -0.97 11.42
C LEU A 153 11.90 -1.97 12.07
N GLY A 154 12.44 -1.61 13.23
CA GLY A 154 13.15 -2.57 14.06
C GLY A 154 12.17 -3.53 14.71
N VAL A 155 12.43 -4.82 14.67
CA VAL A 155 11.59 -5.80 15.37
C VAL A 155 12.21 -6.05 16.73
N VAL A 156 11.45 -5.74 17.79
CA VAL A 156 11.94 -5.82 19.19
C VAL A 156 11.03 -6.73 19.99
N TYR A 157 11.65 -7.67 20.70
CA TYR A 157 10.95 -8.56 21.64
C TYR A 157 11.58 -8.44 23.01
N LYS A 158 10.77 -8.12 24.02
CA LYS A 158 11.20 -7.92 25.42
C LYS A 158 12.40 -6.98 25.56
N GLY A 159 12.42 -5.89 24.76
CA GLY A 159 13.50 -4.90 24.76
C GLY A 159 14.75 -5.26 23.97
N ASN A 160 14.81 -6.45 23.36
CA ASN A 160 15.92 -6.89 22.54
C ASN A 160 15.59 -6.82 21.05
N LEU A 161 16.52 -6.38 20.23
CA LEU A 161 16.40 -6.39 18.78
C LEU A 161 16.47 -7.84 18.28
N VAL A 162 15.41 -8.31 17.63
CA VAL A 162 15.31 -9.68 17.09
C VAL A 162 15.27 -9.73 15.58
N GLY A 163 14.93 -8.61 14.92
CA GLY A 163 14.85 -8.55 13.47
C GLY A 163 14.70 -7.13 12.93
N LEU A 164 14.61 -7.04 11.62
CA LEU A 164 14.28 -5.83 10.86
C LEU A 164 13.25 -6.20 9.80
N ILE A 165 12.21 -5.40 9.65
CA ILE A 165 11.25 -5.55 8.55
C ILE A 165 11.26 -4.30 7.68
N SER A 166 11.27 -4.49 6.38
CA SER A 166 11.22 -3.41 5.39
C SER A 166 9.99 -3.51 4.49
N SER A 167 9.67 -2.42 3.81
CA SER A 167 8.62 -2.43 2.77
C SER A 167 8.93 -3.41 1.63
N ARG A 168 10.22 -3.68 1.34
CA ARG A 168 10.63 -4.68 0.34
C ARG A 168 10.26 -6.10 0.78
N ASP A 169 10.44 -6.42 2.06
CA ASP A 169 10.11 -7.74 2.61
C ASP A 169 8.60 -7.98 2.52
N ILE A 170 7.79 -6.97 2.86
CA ILE A 170 6.34 -7.02 2.71
C ILE A 170 5.92 -7.22 1.24
N LEU A 171 6.53 -6.47 0.31
CA LEU A 171 6.24 -6.61 -1.12
C LEU A 171 6.69 -7.97 -1.67
N GLY A 172 7.74 -8.56 -1.09
CA GLY A 172 8.26 -9.87 -1.50
C GLY A 172 7.27 -11.02 -1.30
N VAL A 173 6.40 -10.93 -0.30
CA VAL A 173 5.39 -11.97 -0.01
C VAL A 173 4.03 -11.72 -0.68
N MET A 174 3.85 -10.57 -1.33
CA MET A 174 2.59 -10.22 -2.00
C MET A 174 2.20 -11.17 -3.15
N PRO A 175 3.10 -11.64 -4.03
CA PRO A 175 2.74 -12.58 -5.09
C PRO A 175 2.11 -13.87 -4.54
N GLU A 176 2.71 -14.46 -3.52
CA GLU A 176 2.21 -15.69 -2.88
C GLU A 176 0.82 -15.48 -2.26
N LEU A 177 0.59 -14.31 -1.63
CA LEU A 177 -0.72 -13.96 -1.09
C LEU A 177 -1.78 -13.83 -2.19
N ILE A 178 -1.43 -13.24 -3.33
CA ILE A 178 -2.34 -13.09 -4.48
C ILE A 178 -2.73 -14.46 -5.04
N GLU A 179 -1.80 -15.39 -5.17
CA GLU A 179 -2.06 -16.74 -5.63
C GLU A 179 -3.03 -17.49 -4.69
N ILE A 180 -2.79 -17.39 -3.37
CA ILE A 180 -3.67 -17.99 -2.36
C ILE A 180 -5.09 -17.40 -2.43
N ILE A 181 -5.21 -16.08 -2.63
CA ILE A 181 -6.50 -15.40 -2.76
C ILE A 181 -7.23 -15.88 -4.02
N GLN A 182 -6.54 -15.95 -5.15
CA GLN A 182 -7.12 -16.39 -6.41
C GLN A 182 -7.63 -17.83 -6.32
N GLU A 183 -6.85 -18.73 -5.71
CA GLU A 183 -7.26 -20.12 -5.55
C GLU A 183 -8.47 -20.26 -4.62
N ARG A 184 -8.51 -19.53 -3.51
CA ARG A 184 -9.70 -19.52 -2.64
C ARG A 184 -10.95 -19.02 -3.34
N THR A 185 -10.85 -17.90 -4.05
CA THR A 185 -11.98 -17.35 -4.80
C THR A 185 -12.49 -18.34 -5.86
N ARG A 186 -11.57 -19.12 -6.43
CA ARG A 186 -11.91 -20.17 -7.40
C ARG A 186 -12.67 -21.32 -6.74
N ILE A 187 -12.22 -21.76 -5.56
CA ILE A 187 -12.88 -22.82 -4.77
C ILE A 187 -14.28 -22.37 -4.32
N GLU A 188 -14.40 -21.17 -3.75
CA GLU A 188 -15.67 -20.61 -3.31
C GLU A 188 -16.68 -20.43 -4.46
N ARG A 189 -16.22 -20.11 -5.68
CA ARG A 189 -17.08 -20.08 -6.88
C ARG A 189 -17.52 -21.46 -7.32
N ALA A 190 -16.60 -22.44 -7.32
CA ALA A 190 -16.94 -23.81 -7.68
C ALA A 190 -17.96 -24.42 -6.71
N GLU A 191 -17.82 -24.15 -5.40
CA GLU A 191 -18.80 -24.60 -4.39
C GLU A 191 -20.14 -23.85 -4.51
N GLY A 192 -20.13 -22.60 -4.96
CA GLY A 192 -21.36 -21.80 -5.21
C GLY A 192 -22.09 -22.19 -6.48
N GLU A 193 -21.39 -22.69 -7.51
CA GLU A 193 -22.00 -23.13 -8.76
C GLU A 193 -22.68 -24.51 -8.62
N GLU A 194 -22.22 -25.37 -7.70
CA GLU A 194 -22.90 -26.64 -7.39
C GLU A 194 -24.18 -26.44 -6.54
N ALA A 195 -24.32 -25.30 -5.84
CA ALA A 195 -25.50 -24.95 -5.04
C ALA A 195 -26.52 -24.09 -5.81
N ALA A 196 -26.16 -23.57 -6.95
CA ALA A 196 -27.05 -22.83 -7.86
C ALA A 196 -27.71 -23.81 -8.85
N GLU A 197 -28.50 -24.79 -8.36
CA GLU A 197 -29.61 -25.29 -9.11
C GLU A 197 -30.52 -24.10 -9.39
N THR A 198 -30.54 -23.72 -10.64
CA THR A 198 -31.33 -22.72 -11.30
C THR A 198 -32.69 -22.46 -10.64
N GLU A 199 -32.78 -21.57 -9.67
CA GLU A 199 -34.00 -20.79 -9.50
C GLU A 199 -34.03 -19.78 -10.67
N GLU A 200 -34.66 -20.17 -11.78
CA GLU A 200 -35.05 -19.24 -12.85
C GLU A 200 -35.86 -18.15 -12.20
N THR A 201 -35.27 -16.99 -11.93
CA THR A 201 -36.03 -15.82 -11.50
C THR A 201 -37.01 -15.50 -12.60
N PRO A 202 -38.35 -15.54 -12.34
CA PRO A 202 -39.32 -15.31 -13.39
C PRO A 202 -39.11 -13.91 -13.97
N LEU A 203 -38.90 -13.85 -15.28
CA LEU A 203 -38.79 -12.59 -16.02
C LEU A 203 -40.17 -11.93 -16.04
N SER A 204 -40.28 -10.75 -15.43
CA SER A 204 -41.51 -9.93 -15.54
C SER A 204 -41.34 -8.93 -16.68
N GLY A 205 -42.41 -8.81 -17.51
CA GLY A 205 -42.36 -7.92 -18.67
C GLY A 205 -43.60 -8.07 -19.57
N TYR A 206 -43.50 -7.61 -20.80
CA TYR A 206 -44.56 -7.74 -21.82
C TYR A 206 -44.33 -8.96 -22.70
N CYS A 207 -45.35 -9.77 -22.88
CA CYS A 207 -45.31 -10.95 -23.75
C CYS A 207 -45.15 -10.52 -25.22
N ASP A 208 -44.19 -11.12 -25.93
CA ASP A 208 -43.92 -10.79 -27.35
C ASP A 208 -45.05 -11.18 -28.29
N ARG A 209 -45.95 -12.08 -27.88
CA ARG A 209 -47.09 -12.53 -28.72
C ARG A 209 -48.38 -11.79 -28.47
N CYS A 210 -48.83 -11.62 -27.21
CA CYS A 210 -50.08 -10.97 -26.90
C CYS A 210 -49.97 -9.51 -26.45
N GLY A 211 -48.71 -9.03 -26.14
CA GLY A 211 -48.46 -7.69 -25.65
C GLY A 211 -48.95 -7.43 -24.22
N GLY A 212 -49.47 -8.44 -23.51
CA GLY A 212 -49.92 -8.33 -22.12
C GLY A 212 -48.72 -8.38 -21.15
N PHE A 213 -48.82 -7.66 -20.02
CA PHE A 213 -47.85 -7.73 -18.96
C PHE A 213 -47.99 -9.03 -18.17
N SER A 214 -46.90 -9.73 -17.91
CA SER A 214 -46.85 -10.96 -17.12
C SER A 214 -45.65 -10.91 -16.15
N GLU A 215 -45.85 -11.45 -14.96
CA GLU A 215 -44.81 -11.61 -13.96
C GLU A 215 -44.02 -12.92 -14.12
N ASP A 216 -44.49 -13.83 -15.04
CA ASP A 216 -43.81 -15.11 -15.36
C ASP A 216 -43.70 -15.25 -16.88
N LEU A 217 -42.72 -14.56 -17.44
CA LEU A 217 -42.29 -14.76 -18.83
C LEU A 217 -41.23 -15.84 -18.93
N LYS A 218 -41.36 -16.71 -19.92
CA LYS A 218 -40.31 -17.68 -20.28
C LYS A 218 -39.90 -17.51 -21.73
N ASP A 219 -38.61 -17.66 -21.98
CA ASP A 219 -38.09 -17.73 -23.35
C ASP A 219 -38.52 -19.04 -24.01
N VAL A 220 -39.23 -18.91 -25.13
CA VAL A 220 -39.58 -20.04 -25.99
C VAL A 220 -39.18 -19.67 -27.42
N ASN A 221 -38.09 -20.31 -27.91
CA ASN A 221 -37.54 -20.06 -29.24
C ASN A 221 -37.12 -18.59 -29.50
N GLY A 222 -36.57 -17.91 -28.46
CA GLY A 222 -36.14 -16.51 -28.56
C GLY A 222 -37.28 -15.47 -28.40
N GLN A 223 -38.45 -15.87 -27.93
CA GLN A 223 -39.59 -14.99 -27.60
C GLN A 223 -39.98 -15.16 -26.14
N ASN A 224 -40.14 -14.05 -25.43
CA ASN A 224 -40.60 -14.05 -24.04
C ASN A 224 -42.12 -14.17 -23.98
N LEU A 225 -42.66 -15.35 -23.67
CA LEU A 225 -44.08 -15.65 -23.72
C LEU A 225 -44.67 -15.79 -22.31
N CYS A 226 -45.85 -15.25 -22.09
CA CYS A 226 -46.66 -15.46 -20.89
C CYS A 226 -47.20 -16.90 -20.85
N GLU A 227 -47.70 -17.33 -19.69
CA GLU A 227 -48.22 -18.68 -19.48
C GLU A 227 -49.35 -19.03 -20.48
N ASP A 228 -50.32 -18.15 -20.70
CA ASP A 228 -51.42 -18.38 -21.62
C ASP A 228 -50.95 -18.61 -23.07
N CYS A 229 -49.98 -17.80 -23.53
CA CYS A 229 -49.46 -17.94 -24.89
C CYS A 229 -48.57 -19.19 -25.06
N ARG A 230 -47.98 -19.70 -23.98
CA ARG A 230 -47.20 -20.98 -24.00
C ARG A 230 -48.14 -22.18 -24.14
N ILE A 231 -49.26 -22.17 -23.39
CA ILE A 231 -50.27 -23.24 -23.45
C ILE A 231 -50.92 -23.31 -24.84
N GLU A 232 -51.17 -22.17 -25.50
CA GLU A 232 -51.71 -22.13 -26.88
C GLU A 232 -50.72 -22.67 -27.94
N LEU A 233 -49.42 -22.76 -27.66
CA LEU A 233 -48.45 -23.30 -28.58
C LEU A 233 -48.27 -24.83 -28.45
N GLU A 234 -48.75 -25.39 -27.33
CA GLU A 234 -48.66 -26.84 -27.05
C GLU A 234 -49.93 -27.60 -27.50
N THR A 235 -50.97 -26.87 -27.89
CA THR A 235 -52.24 -27.46 -28.40
C THR A 235 -52.30 -27.41 -29.91
#